data_0cb3c4b2668aac1d230961227020ce47
#
_entry.id   0cb3c4b2668aac1d230961227020ce47
#
_cell.length_a   1.000
_cell.length_b   1.000
_cell.length_c   1.000
_cell.angle_alpha   90.00
_cell.angle_beta   90.00
_cell.angle_gamma   90.00
#
_symmetry.space_group_name_H-M   'P 1'
#
loop_
_entity.id
_entity.type
_entity.pdbx_description
1 polymer ?
#
loop_
_entity_poly.entity_id
_entity_poly.type
_entity_poly.pdbx_seq_one_letter_code
_entity_poly.pdbx_strand_id
1 'polypeptide(L)'
;MDCWLIRVRRILFSHALILMLCAGTNGSASLLAQSGKKILLPGIETELARKQIAIDLGDTSQTLTPLIRKAFSLHGGFRLSHPNESQYSIDFSAKGGNQVGITIRSGNSKDVVKALATGGDSIDDALLHGCDKVVNLLLKTPGFFAGKISYLSNLSGYKEIFVSNSLMTTSRPNTSFKKITFNASWGNKGQGIFFTSNRQLFNNIFYLDLSSRKIRTIANYRGSNLSAVQNPRDSQLALILSTTGNPEVWIAPTPSAKPKRLTENKSNESGPCWSSDGRRLIVTSDSRGKPQLYEVSLSTGSLTRIATNVSSHCTEASWNPFDSSRISFTAAVGGGFQIFEYSFNSRKSKQLTKGVSHGLQSTWLNDGRHIIYTERSSKGSMRLMILDTELEGAQAKSLHGANFGNCSQASFYYPN
;
A
#
# COMPACT_ATOMS: atom_id res chain seq x y z
N MET A 1 41.14 -23.26 42.62
CA MET A 1 41.57 -21.85 42.49
C MET A 1 42.60 -21.85 41.40
N ASP A 2 42.24 -21.34 40.22
CA ASP A 2 43.05 -21.14 39.02
C ASP A 2 42.31 -21.61 37.76
N CYS A 3 41.30 -20.86 37.40
CA CYS A 3 40.73 -20.95 36.04
C CYS A 3 39.85 -19.74 35.66
N TRP A 4 40.19 -18.53 36.14
CA TRP A 4 39.37 -17.32 35.92
C TRP A 4 40.12 -16.12 35.31
N LEU A 5 41.40 -16.28 34.91
CA LEU A 5 42.26 -15.18 34.48
C LEU A 5 42.66 -15.19 33.01
N ILE A 6 42.14 -16.10 32.15
CA ILE A 6 42.56 -16.20 30.73
C ILE A 6 41.47 -15.69 29.74
N ARG A 7 40.29 -15.29 30.21
CA ARG A 7 39.19 -14.82 29.31
C ARG A 7 39.01 -13.31 29.19
N VAL A 8 39.82 -12.49 29.92
CA VAL A 8 39.67 -11.02 29.88
C VAL A 8 40.72 -10.32 28.99
N ARG A 9 41.69 -11.04 28.44
CA ARG A 9 42.76 -10.42 27.60
C ARG A 9 42.54 -10.47 26.09
N ARG A 10 41.38 -10.98 25.59
CA ARG A 10 41.08 -11.03 24.13
C ARG A 10 40.03 -10.04 23.66
N ILE A 11 39.46 -9.21 24.52
CA ILE A 11 38.39 -8.23 24.15
C ILE A 11 38.93 -6.80 24.06
N LEU A 12 40.19 -6.54 24.49
CA LEU A 12 40.73 -5.17 24.49
C LEU A 12 41.66 -4.84 23.30
N PHE A 13 41.81 -5.75 22.32
CA PHE A 13 42.67 -5.48 21.14
C PHE A 13 41.96 -5.18 19.84
N SER A 14 40.61 -5.18 19.83
CA SER A 14 39.82 -4.89 18.60
C SER A 14 39.24 -3.45 18.55
N HIS A 15 39.44 -2.63 19.61
CA HIS A 15 38.91 -1.25 19.66
C HIS A 15 39.97 -0.15 19.56
N ALA A 16 41.27 -0.50 19.47
CA ALA A 16 42.36 0.46 19.36
C ALA A 16 42.78 0.79 17.92
N LEU A 17 42.20 0.14 16.89
CA LEU A 17 42.61 0.37 15.50
C LEU A 17 41.61 1.24 14.70
N ILE A 18 40.56 1.79 15.33
CA ILE A 18 39.57 2.66 14.66
C ILE A 18 39.70 4.14 15.08
N LEU A 19 40.57 4.47 16.02
CA LEU A 19 40.70 5.84 16.56
C LEU A 19 41.95 6.61 16.11
N MET A 20 42.69 6.11 15.11
CA MET A 20 43.93 6.77 14.64
C MET A 20 43.89 7.26 13.18
N LEU A 21 42.66 7.49 12.60
CA LEU A 21 42.50 8.00 11.23
C LEU A 21 41.65 9.29 11.13
N CYS A 22 41.49 10.04 12.24
CA CYS A 22 40.80 11.32 12.24
C CYS A 22 41.56 12.47 12.87
N ALA A 23 42.87 12.58 12.59
CA ALA A 23 43.57 13.82 12.88
C ALA A 23 44.60 14.13 11.76
N GLY A 24 44.22 15.07 10.90
CA GLY A 24 45.16 15.74 10.01
C GLY A 24 44.79 15.81 8.55
N THR A 25 44.49 17.03 8.17
CA THR A 25 44.60 17.68 6.87
C THR A 25 43.28 18.03 6.16
N ASN A 26 43.05 19.34 6.06
CA ASN A 26 42.20 20.01 5.08
C ASN A 26 42.69 19.63 3.68
N GLY A 27 41.91 18.86 2.98
CA GLY A 27 42.14 18.51 1.58
C GLY A 27 40.91 17.90 1.00
N SER A 28 40.35 18.61 0.02
CA SER A 28 39.26 18.13 -0.82
C SER A 28 39.64 16.81 -1.50
N ALA A 29 39.14 15.69 -1.00
CA ALA A 29 39.30 14.40 -1.64
C ALA A 29 38.16 14.19 -2.65
N SER A 30 38.43 14.51 -3.93
CA SER A 30 37.63 13.98 -5.04
C SER A 30 37.95 12.48 -5.16
N LEU A 31 37.05 11.63 -4.71
CA LEU A 31 37.12 10.21 -4.99
C LEU A 31 36.65 9.96 -6.43
N LEU A 32 37.61 9.72 -7.30
CA LEU A 32 37.39 9.19 -8.66
C LEU A 32 36.72 7.82 -8.57
N ALA A 33 35.53 7.73 -9.15
CA ALA A 33 34.76 6.52 -9.27
C ALA A 33 35.43 5.55 -10.25
N GLN A 34 35.89 4.42 -9.79
CA GLN A 34 36.08 3.21 -10.59
C GLN A 34 35.10 2.14 -10.16
N SER A 35 34.36 1.62 -11.16
CA SER A 35 33.47 0.45 -11.15
C SER A 35 32.24 0.46 -10.22
N GLY A 36 31.15 0.69 -10.82
CA GLY A 36 29.73 0.35 -10.71
C GLY A 36 29.19 -0.48 -9.53
N LYS A 37 29.60 -0.25 -8.26
CA LYS A 37 28.81 -0.67 -7.10
C LYS A 37 28.68 0.51 -6.16
N LYS A 38 27.50 1.17 -6.15
CA LYS A 38 27.14 2.12 -5.10
C LYS A 38 27.04 1.36 -3.78
N ILE A 39 28.01 1.56 -2.89
CA ILE A 39 27.85 1.22 -1.48
C ILE A 39 27.03 2.35 -0.86
N LEU A 40 25.73 2.17 -0.80
CA LEU A 40 24.83 3.04 -0.03
C LEU A 40 25.00 2.66 1.45
N LEU A 41 25.49 3.59 2.25
CA LEU A 41 25.55 3.42 3.70
C LEU A 41 24.12 3.45 4.24
N PRO A 42 23.68 2.44 5.00
CA PRO A 42 22.26 2.31 5.46
C PRO A 42 21.74 3.49 6.31
N GLY A 43 22.61 4.40 6.77
CA GLY A 43 22.23 5.58 7.58
C GLY A 43 21.78 6.80 6.78
N ILE A 44 22.19 6.93 5.50
CA ILE A 44 21.90 8.13 4.70
C ILE A 44 20.49 8.07 4.10
N GLU A 45 20.01 6.88 3.73
CA GLU A 45 18.63 6.71 3.24
C GLU A 45 17.58 6.97 4.32
N THR A 46 17.87 6.62 5.58
CA THR A 46 16.94 6.87 6.71
C THR A 46 16.82 8.35 7.07
N GLU A 47 17.85 9.17 6.86
CA GLU A 47 17.77 10.62 7.11
C GLU A 47 17.02 11.35 5.99
N LEU A 48 17.19 10.97 4.72
CA LEU A 48 16.45 11.57 3.58
C LEU A 48 14.96 11.22 3.62
N ALA A 49 14.60 10.02 4.05
CA ALA A 49 13.20 9.62 4.21
C ALA A 49 12.47 10.37 5.33
N ARG A 50 13.18 10.93 6.30
CA ARG A 50 12.63 11.69 7.44
C ARG A 50 12.44 13.18 7.17
N LYS A 51 13.06 13.74 6.13
CA LYS A 51 12.94 15.17 5.78
C LYS A 51 12.02 15.36 4.59
N GLN A 52 11.00 16.21 4.77
CA GLN A 52 10.14 16.62 3.68
C GLN A 52 10.90 17.58 2.75
N ILE A 53 10.80 17.35 1.44
CA ILE A 53 11.29 18.31 0.45
C ILE A 53 10.28 19.46 0.32
N ALA A 54 10.72 20.69 0.56
CA ALA A 54 9.91 21.88 0.36
C ALA A 54 9.83 22.21 -1.14
N ILE A 55 8.62 22.26 -1.69
CA ILE A 55 8.35 22.56 -3.09
C ILE A 55 7.32 23.68 -3.24
N ASP A 56 7.44 24.47 -4.30
CA ASP A 56 6.38 25.32 -4.81
C ASP A 56 5.97 24.87 -6.23
N LEU A 57 4.83 25.36 -6.71
CA LEU A 57 4.28 24.96 -8.01
C LEU A 57 4.54 25.98 -9.11
N GLY A 58 5.51 26.88 -8.93
CA GLY A 58 6.02 27.82 -9.93
C GLY A 58 4.95 28.48 -10.80
N ASP A 59 5.18 28.52 -12.10
CA ASP A 59 4.28 29.09 -13.11
C ASP A 59 3.20 28.11 -13.60
N THR A 60 2.82 27.13 -12.78
CA THR A 60 1.75 26.18 -13.12
C THR A 60 0.41 26.90 -13.28
N SER A 61 -0.31 26.64 -14.38
CA SER A 61 -1.60 27.26 -14.65
C SER A 61 -2.62 26.96 -13.55
N GLN A 62 -3.53 27.91 -13.31
CA GLN A 62 -4.56 27.79 -12.27
C GLN A 62 -5.49 26.58 -12.46
N THR A 63 -5.69 26.14 -13.71
CA THR A 63 -6.54 24.97 -14.02
C THR A 63 -5.89 23.65 -13.61
N LEU A 64 -4.57 23.53 -13.65
CA LEU A 64 -3.82 22.31 -13.28
C LEU A 64 -3.45 22.26 -11.79
N THR A 65 -3.25 23.42 -11.18
CA THR A 65 -2.79 23.57 -9.80
C THR A 65 -3.59 22.77 -8.76
N PRO A 66 -4.94 22.72 -8.77
CA PRO A 66 -5.69 22.05 -7.72
C PRO A 66 -5.38 20.55 -7.60
N LEU A 67 -5.27 19.83 -8.73
CA LEU A 67 -4.96 18.40 -8.75
C LEU A 67 -3.54 18.14 -8.24
N ILE A 68 -2.58 18.89 -8.73
CA ILE A 68 -1.16 18.78 -8.37
C ILE A 68 -0.95 19.11 -6.90
N ARG A 69 -1.59 20.17 -6.42
CA ARG A 69 -1.56 20.57 -4.99
C ARG A 69 -2.12 19.47 -4.09
N LYS A 70 -3.25 18.87 -4.49
CA LYS A 70 -3.82 17.71 -3.78
C LYS A 70 -2.83 16.54 -3.75
N ALA A 71 -2.21 16.19 -4.88
CA ALA A 71 -1.23 15.12 -4.97
C ALA A 71 -0.10 15.31 -3.97
N PHE A 72 0.65 16.40 -4.06
CA PHE A 72 1.80 16.63 -3.18
C PHE A 72 1.41 16.88 -1.73
N SER A 73 0.20 17.43 -1.46
CA SER A 73 -0.27 17.57 -0.08
C SER A 73 -0.54 16.24 0.61
N LEU A 74 -0.83 15.18 -0.14
CA LEU A 74 -1.07 13.83 0.39
C LEU A 74 0.21 13.02 0.56
N HIS A 75 1.29 13.38 -0.13
CA HIS A 75 2.56 12.66 -0.05
C HIS A 75 3.43 13.21 1.08
N GLY A 76 3.72 12.38 2.08
CA GLY A 76 4.48 12.79 3.26
C GLY A 76 5.94 13.20 2.99
N GLY A 77 6.52 12.82 1.86
CA GLY A 77 7.87 13.23 1.46
C GLY A 77 7.98 14.68 0.96
N PHE A 78 6.84 15.38 0.76
CA PHE A 78 6.83 16.76 0.28
C PHE A 78 6.09 17.68 1.23
N ARG A 79 6.52 18.94 1.26
CA ARG A 79 5.84 20.06 1.90
C ARG A 79 5.67 21.19 0.87
N LEU A 80 4.42 21.56 0.61
CA LEU A 80 4.12 22.75 -0.18
C LEU A 80 4.53 23.99 0.61
N SER A 81 5.31 24.87 0.01
CA SER A 81 5.88 26.06 0.65
C SER A 81 5.77 27.29 -0.25
N HIS A 82 6.10 28.44 0.31
CA HIS A 82 6.24 29.66 -0.46
C HIS A 82 7.48 29.58 -1.37
N PRO A 83 7.50 30.23 -2.56
CA PRO A 83 8.64 30.19 -3.49
C PRO A 83 10.00 30.55 -2.88
N ASN A 84 10.02 31.43 -1.90
CA ASN A 84 11.27 31.85 -1.22
C ASN A 84 11.81 30.82 -0.21
N GLU A 85 11.00 29.82 0.15
CA GLU A 85 11.33 28.77 1.11
C GLU A 85 11.44 27.40 0.45
N SER A 86 11.17 27.31 -0.84
CA SER A 86 11.16 26.05 -1.58
C SER A 86 12.58 25.61 -1.95
N GLN A 87 12.86 24.31 -1.82
CA GLN A 87 14.07 23.70 -2.34
C GLN A 87 13.99 23.50 -3.85
N TYR A 88 12.78 23.28 -4.35
CA TYR A 88 12.50 23.15 -5.79
C TYR A 88 11.21 23.88 -6.15
N SER A 89 11.23 24.53 -7.32
CA SER A 89 10.05 25.06 -7.99
C SER A 89 9.69 24.14 -9.15
N ILE A 90 8.43 23.74 -9.25
CA ILE A 90 7.98 22.71 -10.21
C ILE A 90 6.85 23.29 -11.05
N ASP A 91 7.13 23.52 -12.32
CA ASP A 91 6.16 24.02 -13.29
C ASP A 91 5.50 22.87 -14.04
N PHE A 92 4.18 22.91 -14.16
CA PHE A 92 3.42 22.00 -15.01
C PHE A 92 2.71 22.80 -16.11
N SER A 93 2.84 22.35 -17.35
CA SER A 93 2.26 23.01 -18.52
C SER A 93 1.57 22.02 -19.44
N ALA A 94 0.37 22.30 -19.90
CA ALA A 94 -0.29 21.52 -20.94
C ALA A 94 0.45 21.71 -22.29
N LYS A 95 0.71 20.59 -22.97
CA LYS A 95 1.42 20.58 -24.28
C LYS A 95 0.49 20.24 -25.46
N GLY A 96 -0.82 20.08 -25.20
CA GLY A 96 -1.80 19.58 -26.15
C GLY A 96 -1.88 18.05 -26.17
N GLY A 97 -3.01 17.48 -26.60
CA GLY A 97 -3.17 16.03 -26.79
C GLY A 97 -2.93 15.17 -25.55
N ASN A 98 -3.47 15.53 -24.40
CA ASN A 98 -3.26 14.80 -23.13
C ASN A 98 -1.79 14.65 -22.72
N GLN A 99 -0.95 15.64 -23.08
CA GLN A 99 0.44 15.69 -22.65
C GLN A 99 0.71 16.86 -21.71
N VAL A 100 1.62 16.65 -20.76
CA VAL A 100 2.04 17.61 -19.75
C VAL A 100 3.56 17.72 -19.78
N GLY A 101 4.05 18.96 -19.92
CA GLY A 101 5.44 19.30 -19.70
C GLY A 101 5.69 19.61 -18.22
N ILE A 102 6.83 19.19 -17.70
CA ILE A 102 7.23 19.41 -16.31
C ILE A 102 8.63 20.00 -16.32
N THR A 103 8.81 21.12 -15.62
CA THR A 103 10.13 21.73 -15.44
C THR A 103 10.40 21.83 -13.94
N ILE A 104 11.49 21.22 -13.49
CA ILE A 104 11.97 21.30 -12.12
C ILE A 104 13.13 22.29 -12.08
N ARG A 105 13.04 23.31 -11.24
CA ARG A 105 14.07 24.32 -11.01
C ARG A 105 14.59 24.24 -9.60
N SER A 106 15.83 24.64 -9.35
CA SER A 106 16.32 24.83 -8.00
C SER A 106 15.59 26.04 -7.34
N GLY A 107 15.29 25.95 -6.06
CA GLY A 107 14.51 26.96 -5.35
C GLY A 107 15.19 28.34 -5.34
N ASN A 108 16.50 28.39 -5.12
CA ASN A 108 17.26 29.65 -4.95
C ASN A 108 17.69 30.26 -6.30
N SER A 109 18.40 29.49 -7.14
CA SER A 109 19.00 30.00 -8.39
C SER A 109 18.01 30.03 -9.55
N LYS A 110 16.86 29.34 -9.43
CA LYS A 110 15.88 29.14 -10.51
C LYS A 110 16.45 28.39 -11.73
N ASP A 111 17.64 27.80 -11.62
CA ASP A 111 18.23 27.00 -12.67
C ASP A 111 17.39 25.76 -12.94
N VAL A 112 17.30 25.40 -14.22
CA VAL A 112 16.58 24.17 -14.62
C VAL A 112 17.39 22.94 -14.22
N VAL A 113 16.87 22.20 -13.25
CA VAL A 113 17.45 20.92 -12.81
C VAL A 113 17.06 19.81 -13.78
N LYS A 114 15.79 19.80 -14.23
CA LYS A 114 15.26 18.81 -15.18
C LYS A 114 14.03 19.34 -15.89
N ALA A 115 13.91 18.99 -17.17
CA ALA A 115 12.70 19.14 -17.96
C ALA A 115 12.32 17.77 -18.54
N LEU A 116 11.01 17.47 -18.54
CA LEU A 116 10.46 16.20 -19.05
C LEU A 116 9.00 16.40 -19.47
N ALA A 117 8.43 15.39 -20.12
CA ALA A 117 7.03 15.36 -20.47
C ALA A 117 6.42 14.00 -20.10
N THR A 118 5.11 14.00 -19.86
CA THR A 118 4.30 12.80 -19.64
C THR A 118 3.03 12.89 -20.47
N GLY A 119 2.50 11.74 -20.87
CA GLY A 119 1.17 11.60 -21.48
C GLY A 119 0.28 10.69 -20.64
N GLY A 120 -1.01 10.67 -20.96
CA GLY A 120 -1.98 9.82 -20.32
C GLY A 120 -3.27 9.69 -21.12
N ASP A 121 -4.24 8.93 -20.59
CA ASP A 121 -5.57 8.77 -21.18
C ASP A 121 -6.39 10.09 -21.13
N SER A 122 -6.03 10.99 -20.24
CA SER A 122 -6.57 12.33 -20.07
C SER A 122 -5.49 13.28 -19.55
N ILE A 123 -5.79 14.59 -19.52
CA ILE A 123 -4.87 15.59 -18.97
C ILE A 123 -4.63 15.32 -17.45
N ASP A 124 -5.66 14.94 -16.71
CA ASP A 124 -5.53 14.58 -15.29
C ASP A 124 -4.64 13.35 -15.08
N ASP A 125 -4.78 12.34 -15.93
CA ASP A 125 -3.96 11.15 -15.89
C ASP A 125 -2.49 11.48 -16.21
N ALA A 126 -2.26 12.29 -17.26
CA ALA A 126 -0.91 12.78 -17.60
C ALA A 126 -0.28 13.60 -16.45
N LEU A 127 -1.07 14.43 -15.75
CA LEU A 127 -0.61 15.17 -14.57
C LEU A 127 -0.20 14.24 -13.43
N LEU A 128 -1.00 13.22 -13.13
CA LEU A 128 -0.70 12.24 -12.07
C LEU A 128 0.57 11.45 -12.38
N HIS A 129 0.75 11.02 -13.64
CA HIS A 129 2.01 10.44 -14.12
C HIS A 129 3.17 11.42 -13.98
N GLY A 130 2.92 12.70 -14.24
CA GLY A 130 3.91 13.77 -14.06
C GLY A 130 4.33 13.93 -12.60
N CYS A 131 3.38 13.93 -11.69
CA CYS A 131 3.66 13.97 -10.24
C CYS A 131 4.48 12.75 -9.81
N ASP A 132 4.19 11.54 -10.32
CA ASP A 132 4.98 10.33 -10.05
C ASP A 132 6.42 10.44 -10.58
N LYS A 133 6.63 11.05 -11.73
CA LYS A 133 7.99 11.35 -12.24
C LYS A 133 8.75 12.30 -11.32
N VAL A 134 8.09 13.31 -10.75
CA VAL A 134 8.70 14.21 -9.76
C VAL A 134 9.09 13.45 -8.50
N VAL A 135 8.20 12.60 -7.96
CA VAL A 135 8.51 11.72 -6.82
C VAL A 135 9.76 10.89 -7.10
N ASN A 136 9.79 10.22 -8.25
CA ASN A 136 10.92 9.36 -8.62
C ASN A 136 12.23 10.15 -8.77
N LEU A 137 12.17 11.35 -9.35
CA LEU A 137 13.36 12.18 -9.53
C LEU A 137 13.91 12.71 -8.21
N LEU A 138 13.05 13.20 -7.32
CA LEU A 138 13.47 13.87 -6.09
C LEU A 138 13.66 12.92 -4.92
N LEU A 139 12.81 11.91 -4.76
CA LEU A 139 12.87 10.96 -3.64
C LEU A 139 13.52 9.62 -4.00
N LYS A 140 13.73 9.33 -5.29
CA LYS A 140 14.26 8.04 -5.79
C LYS A 140 13.38 6.84 -5.44
N THR A 141 12.10 7.07 -5.18
CA THR A 141 11.09 6.04 -4.90
C THR A 141 10.01 6.04 -5.98
N PRO A 142 9.25 4.95 -6.17
CA PRO A 142 8.08 4.98 -7.01
C PRO A 142 7.05 6.00 -6.53
N GLY A 143 6.27 6.56 -7.45
CA GLY A 143 5.08 7.33 -7.11
C GLY A 143 3.85 6.43 -7.03
N PHE A 144 2.72 7.00 -6.59
CA PHE A 144 1.44 6.29 -6.51
C PHE A 144 0.26 7.08 -7.11
N PHE A 145 0.51 8.28 -7.60
CA PHE A 145 -0.56 9.20 -8.00
C PHE A 145 -1.35 8.74 -9.24
N ALA A 146 -0.69 8.11 -10.21
CA ALA A 146 -1.34 7.54 -11.39
C ALA A 146 -2.07 6.21 -11.10
N GLY A 147 -2.10 5.77 -9.84
CA GLY A 147 -2.81 4.57 -9.41
C GLY A 147 -4.34 4.73 -9.42
N LYS A 148 -5.03 3.60 -9.29
CA LYS A 148 -6.49 3.50 -9.20
C LYS A 148 -6.89 2.82 -7.90
N ILE A 149 -8.01 3.25 -7.33
CA ILE A 149 -8.58 2.70 -6.11
C ILE A 149 -9.96 2.13 -6.45
N SER A 150 -10.19 0.86 -6.13
CA SER A 150 -11.54 0.35 -5.96
C SER A 150 -11.92 0.38 -4.49
N TYR A 151 -13.16 0.72 -4.19
CA TYR A 151 -13.64 0.84 -2.81
C TYR A 151 -15.14 0.61 -2.75
N LEU A 152 -15.64 0.35 -1.55
CA LEU A 152 -17.08 0.31 -1.29
C LEU A 152 -17.56 1.70 -0.87
N SER A 153 -18.72 2.10 -1.39
CA SER A 153 -19.44 3.26 -0.91
C SER A 153 -20.95 2.97 -0.84
N ASN A 154 -21.62 3.61 0.09
CA ASN A 154 -23.08 3.57 0.20
C ASN A 154 -23.76 4.79 -0.42
N LEU A 155 -23.07 5.55 -1.25
CA LEU A 155 -23.58 6.77 -1.89
C LEU A 155 -24.88 6.55 -2.65
N SER A 156 -25.09 5.34 -3.22
CA SER A 156 -26.30 4.93 -3.91
C SER A 156 -27.42 4.38 -2.99
N GLY A 157 -27.24 4.45 -1.66
CA GLY A 157 -28.13 3.82 -0.68
C GLY A 157 -27.79 2.36 -0.35
N TYR A 158 -26.92 1.72 -1.15
CA TYR A 158 -26.44 0.35 -0.95
C TYR A 158 -24.92 0.32 -1.04
N LYS A 159 -24.28 -0.70 -0.41
CA LYS A 159 -22.85 -0.90 -0.56
C LYS A 159 -22.54 -1.44 -1.95
N GLU A 160 -21.97 -0.59 -2.79
CA GLU A 160 -21.60 -0.89 -4.17
C GLU A 160 -20.12 -0.63 -4.38
N ILE A 161 -19.55 -1.18 -5.45
CA ILE A 161 -18.15 -0.96 -5.84
C ILE A 161 -18.05 0.31 -6.67
N PHE A 162 -17.14 1.17 -6.26
CA PHE A 162 -16.73 2.37 -6.98
C PHE A 162 -15.27 2.27 -7.39
N VAL A 163 -14.90 2.97 -8.44
CA VAL A 163 -13.52 3.16 -8.88
C VAL A 163 -13.23 4.65 -9.00
N SER A 164 -12.04 5.03 -8.54
CA SER A 164 -11.51 6.39 -8.59
C SER A 164 -10.03 6.36 -8.98
N ASN A 165 -9.47 7.53 -9.33
CA ASN A 165 -8.02 7.71 -9.26
C ASN A 165 -7.53 7.64 -7.80
N SER A 166 -6.23 7.54 -7.60
CA SER A 166 -5.60 7.41 -6.27
C SER A 166 -5.90 8.54 -5.31
N LEU A 167 -6.23 9.73 -5.85
CA LEU A 167 -6.54 10.93 -5.07
C LEU A 167 -8.03 11.10 -4.77
N MET A 168 -8.90 10.19 -5.24
CA MET A 168 -10.35 10.28 -5.10
C MET A 168 -10.89 11.66 -5.54
N THR A 169 -10.49 12.13 -6.72
CA THR A 169 -11.03 13.36 -7.34
C THR A 169 -12.19 13.06 -8.26
N THR A 170 -12.20 11.87 -8.84
CA THR A 170 -13.27 11.36 -9.70
C THR A 170 -13.78 10.04 -9.13
N SER A 171 -15.05 9.78 -9.25
CA SER A 171 -15.67 8.55 -8.73
C SER A 171 -16.67 8.01 -9.73
N ARG A 172 -16.58 6.72 -10.02
CA ARG A 172 -17.49 6.04 -10.92
C ARG A 172 -18.08 4.80 -10.23
N PRO A 173 -19.41 4.70 -10.11
CA PRO A 173 -20.05 3.46 -9.66
C PRO A 173 -19.84 2.36 -10.71
N ASN A 174 -19.41 1.20 -10.27
CA ASN A 174 -19.15 0.06 -11.15
C ASN A 174 -20.16 -1.08 -10.96
N THR A 175 -20.89 -1.07 -9.85
CA THR A 175 -22.00 -1.98 -9.58
C THR A 175 -23.24 -1.18 -9.16
N SER A 176 -24.42 -1.78 -9.36
CA SER A 176 -25.72 -1.20 -8.97
C SER A 176 -26.73 -2.32 -8.67
N PHE A 177 -26.30 -3.28 -7.82
CA PHE A 177 -27.10 -4.48 -7.55
C PHE A 177 -28.21 -4.24 -6.53
N LYS A 178 -28.11 -3.16 -5.73
CA LYS A 178 -28.97 -2.92 -4.56
C LYS A 178 -28.96 -4.09 -3.58
N LYS A 179 -27.80 -4.72 -3.43
CA LYS A 179 -27.51 -5.88 -2.59
C LYS A 179 -26.19 -5.69 -1.88
N ILE A 180 -25.87 -6.59 -0.93
CA ILE A 180 -24.59 -6.55 -0.23
C ILE A 180 -23.48 -6.92 -1.21
N THR A 181 -22.47 -6.05 -1.30
CA THR A 181 -21.23 -6.25 -2.07
C THR A 181 -20.04 -5.91 -1.19
N PHE A 182 -18.99 -6.73 -1.24
CA PHE A 182 -17.80 -6.59 -0.37
C PHE A 182 -16.59 -7.33 -0.93
N ASN A 183 -15.43 -7.20 -0.26
CA ASN A 183 -14.16 -7.86 -0.60
C ASN A 183 -13.76 -7.65 -2.07
N ALA A 184 -13.77 -6.38 -2.50
CA ALA A 184 -13.29 -6.02 -3.83
C ALA A 184 -11.77 -6.13 -3.90
N SER A 185 -11.23 -6.81 -4.91
CA SER A 185 -9.79 -6.90 -5.19
C SER A 185 -9.52 -6.75 -6.68
N TRP A 186 -8.43 -6.06 -7.02
CA TRP A 186 -8.02 -5.91 -8.42
C TRP A 186 -7.55 -7.24 -9.01
N GLY A 187 -7.96 -7.50 -10.23
CA GLY A 187 -7.30 -8.49 -11.08
C GLY A 187 -5.96 -7.96 -11.59
N ASN A 188 -5.04 -8.87 -11.88
CA ASN A 188 -3.76 -8.51 -12.49
C ASN A 188 -3.99 -7.68 -13.76
N LYS A 189 -3.11 -6.72 -14.02
CA LYS A 189 -3.22 -5.76 -15.14
C LYS A 189 -4.36 -4.74 -15.01
N GLY A 190 -5.09 -4.67 -13.88
CA GLY A 190 -6.11 -3.66 -13.63
C GLY A 190 -7.33 -3.69 -14.58
N GLN A 191 -7.52 -4.79 -15.32
CA GLN A 191 -8.61 -4.92 -16.30
C GLN A 191 -9.97 -5.15 -15.66
N GLY A 192 -9.99 -5.56 -14.39
CA GLY A 192 -11.24 -5.82 -13.70
C GLY A 192 -11.07 -6.08 -12.21
N ILE A 193 -12.17 -6.34 -11.55
CA ILE A 193 -12.29 -6.43 -10.11
C ILE A 193 -13.01 -7.73 -9.74
N PHE A 194 -12.38 -8.54 -8.87
CA PHE A 194 -13.05 -9.63 -8.17
C PHE A 194 -13.80 -9.06 -6.98
N PHE A 195 -14.97 -9.60 -6.68
CA PHE A 195 -15.78 -9.16 -5.55
C PHE A 195 -16.76 -10.25 -5.11
N THR A 196 -17.24 -10.13 -3.90
CA THR A 196 -18.31 -10.97 -3.35
C THR A 196 -19.63 -10.19 -3.34
N SER A 197 -20.72 -10.86 -3.70
CA SER A 197 -22.06 -10.28 -3.58
C SER A 197 -23.11 -11.37 -3.39
N ASN A 198 -24.19 -11.03 -2.64
CA ASN A 198 -25.37 -11.86 -2.52
C ASN A 198 -26.46 -11.52 -3.56
N ARG A 199 -26.07 -10.93 -4.68
CA ARG A 199 -27.00 -10.55 -5.77
C ARG A 199 -27.87 -11.69 -6.28
N GLN A 200 -27.44 -12.94 -6.13
CA GLN A 200 -28.12 -14.17 -6.50
C GLN A 200 -28.54 -15.00 -5.27
N LEU A 201 -28.95 -14.35 -4.18
CA LEU A 201 -29.41 -14.93 -2.91
C LEU A 201 -28.28 -15.35 -1.97
N PHE A 202 -27.28 -16.08 -2.43
CA PHE A 202 -26.12 -16.51 -1.64
C PHE A 202 -24.90 -15.67 -1.97
N ASN A 203 -23.91 -15.65 -1.06
CA ASN A 203 -22.63 -15.03 -1.31
C ASN A 203 -21.88 -15.82 -2.38
N ASN A 204 -21.71 -15.19 -3.53
CA ASN A 204 -20.93 -15.72 -4.65
C ASN A 204 -19.81 -14.76 -5.03
N ILE A 205 -18.78 -15.28 -5.65
CA ILE A 205 -17.66 -14.48 -6.15
C ILE A 205 -17.88 -14.20 -7.62
N PHE A 206 -17.70 -12.94 -7.98
CA PHE A 206 -17.84 -12.43 -9.33
C PHE A 206 -16.58 -11.73 -9.79
N TYR A 207 -16.43 -11.58 -11.10
CA TYR A 207 -15.43 -10.71 -11.72
C TYR A 207 -16.15 -9.72 -12.64
N LEU A 208 -15.87 -8.45 -12.42
CA LEU A 208 -16.33 -7.35 -13.28
C LEU A 208 -15.19 -6.95 -14.21
N ASP A 209 -15.35 -7.10 -15.50
CA ASP A 209 -14.49 -6.53 -16.52
C ASP A 209 -14.83 -5.04 -16.68
N LEU A 210 -13.83 -4.17 -16.48
CA LEU A 210 -14.05 -2.72 -16.46
C LEU A 210 -14.24 -2.11 -17.85
N SER A 211 -13.71 -2.75 -18.90
CA SER A 211 -13.84 -2.28 -20.27
C SER A 211 -15.20 -2.63 -20.86
N SER A 212 -15.56 -3.91 -20.81
CA SER A 212 -16.82 -4.40 -21.37
C SER A 212 -18.03 -4.25 -20.44
N ARG A 213 -17.78 -3.94 -19.15
CA ARG A 213 -18.78 -3.89 -18.07
C ARG A 213 -19.50 -5.23 -17.82
N LYS A 214 -18.99 -6.32 -18.40
CA LYS A 214 -19.53 -7.65 -18.19
C LYS A 214 -19.13 -8.23 -16.84
N ILE A 215 -20.09 -8.91 -16.21
CA ILE A 215 -19.89 -9.61 -14.96
C ILE A 215 -19.98 -11.11 -15.22
N ARG A 216 -18.97 -11.85 -14.78
CA ARG A 216 -18.95 -13.31 -14.81
C ARG A 216 -18.87 -13.88 -13.39
N THR A 217 -19.50 -15.00 -13.17
CA THR A 217 -19.39 -15.76 -11.92
C THR A 217 -18.06 -16.49 -11.90
N ILE A 218 -17.32 -16.35 -10.80
CA ILE A 218 -16.05 -17.04 -10.54
C ILE A 218 -16.26 -18.26 -9.64
N ALA A 219 -17.05 -18.11 -8.57
CA ALA A 219 -17.40 -19.20 -7.67
C ALA A 219 -18.84 -19.05 -7.16
N ASN A 220 -19.60 -20.14 -7.26
CA ASN A 220 -20.97 -20.27 -6.75
C ASN A 220 -21.20 -21.67 -6.17
N TYR A 221 -20.19 -22.17 -5.47
CA TYR A 221 -20.26 -23.48 -4.83
C TYR A 221 -21.24 -23.45 -3.65
N ARG A 222 -21.71 -24.63 -3.23
CA ARG A 222 -22.53 -24.78 -2.03
C ARG A 222 -21.87 -24.12 -0.82
N GLY A 223 -22.63 -23.42 0.00
CA GLY A 223 -22.13 -22.61 1.11
C GLY A 223 -21.80 -21.18 0.70
N SER A 224 -20.94 -20.52 1.46
CA SER A 224 -20.49 -19.15 1.19
C SER A 224 -19.22 -19.12 0.34
N ASN A 225 -19.19 -18.28 -0.66
CA ASN A 225 -18.05 -17.97 -1.51
C ASN A 225 -17.64 -16.53 -1.21
N LEU A 226 -16.54 -16.30 -0.47
CA LEU A 226 -16.36 -15.04 0.27
C LEU A 226 -15.28 -14.10 -0.26
N SER A 227 -14.20 -14.58 -0.80
CA SER A 227 -13.09 -13.73 -1.25
C SER A 227 -12.38 -14.36 -2.42
N ALA A 228 -11.84 -13.54 -3.30
CA ALA A 228 -10.93 -13.95 -4.35
C ALA A 228 -9.82 -12.91 -4.47
N VAL A 229 -8.56 -13.35 -4.40
CA VAL A 229 -7.39 -12.48 -4.58
C VAL A 229 -6.42 -13.15 -5.54
N GLN A 230 -6.13 -12.46 -6.65
CA GLN A 230 -5.23 -12.99 -7.67
C GLN A 230 -3.78 -12.81 -7.24
N ASN A 231 -2.96 -13.84 -7.50
CA ASN A 231 -1.52 -13.79 -7.31
C ASN A 231 -0.93 -12.70 -8.24
N PRO A 232 -0.10 -11.79 -7.73
CA PRO A 232 0.41 -10.66 -8.53
C PRO A 232 1.39 -11.07 -9.63
N ARG A 233 1.89 -12.31 -9.62
CA ARG A 233 2.92 -12.79 -10.57
C ARG A 233 2.40 -13.76 -11.62
N ASP A 234 1.26 -14.39 -11.36
CA ASP A 234 0.66 -15.38 -12.24
C ASP A 234 -0.87 -15.29 -12.27
N SER A 235 -1.52 -16.30 -12.84
CA SER A 235 -2.97 -16.33 -12.95
C SER A 235 -3.66 -17.02 -11.76
N GLN A 236 -2.93 -17.49 -10.76
CA GLN A 236 -3.52 -18.19 -9.62
C GLN A 236 -4.47 -17.28 -8.84
N LEU A 237 -5.53 -17.87 -8.32
CA LEU A 237 -6.54 -17.17 -7.53
C LEU A 237 -6.69 -17.88 -6.18
N ALA A 238 -6.43 -17.18 -5.09
CA ALA A 238 -6.78 -17.65 -3.75
C ALA A 238 -8.24 -17.26 -3.45
N LEU A 239 -9.01 -18.25 -3.01
CA LEU A 239 -10.44 -18.14 -2.73
C LEU A 239 -10.71 -18.56 -1.29
N ILE A 240 -11.73 -17.98 -0.67
CA ILE A 240 -12.30 -18.47 0.60
C ILE A 240 -13.68 -19.06 0.30
N LEU A 241 -13.78 -20.38 0.45
CA LEU A 241 -15.03 -21.12 0.18
C LEU A 241 -15.38 -21.99 1.39
N SER A 242 -16.68 -22.02 1.76
CA SER A 242 -17.17 -22.87 2.88
C SER A 242 -17.90 -24.13 2.42
N THR A 243 -17.61 -24.60 1.22
CA THR A 243 -18.29 -25.77 0.61
C THR A 243 -18.07 -27.08 1.38
N THR A 244 -17.05 -27.15 2.23
CA THR A 244 -16.72 -28.31 3.09
C THR A 244 -17.22 -28.19 4.53
N GLY A 245 -17.96 -27.12 4.84
CA GLY A 245 -18.56 -26.90 6.18
C GLY A 245 -18.11 -25.62 6.85
N ASN A 246 -16.82 -25.27 6.77
CA ASN A 246 -16.24 -24.03 7.26
C ASN A 246 -15.45 -23.30 6.15
N PRO A 247 -15.24 -21.98 6.26
CA PRO A 247 -14.44 -21.20 5.31
C PRO A 247 -12.98 -21.68 5.30
N GLU A 248 -12.51 -22.10 4.16
CA GLU A 248 -11.17 -22.64 3.91
C GLU A 248 -10.53 -21.94 2.73
N VAL A 249 -9.21 -22.04 2.62
CA VAL A 249 -8.45 -21.55 1.48
C VAL A 249 -8.51 -22.56 0.33
N TRP A 250 -8.86 -22.06 -0.83
CA TRP A 250 -8.88 -22.81 -2.09
C TRP A 250 -8.02 -22.09 -3.13
N ILE A 251 -7.31 -22.84 -3.98
CA ILE A 251 -6.49 -22.29 -5.06
C ILE A 251 -7.04 -22.74 -6.40
N ALA A 252 -7.34 -21.78 -7.26
CA ALA A 252 -7.61 -22.02 -8.68
C ALA A 252 -6.37 -21.64 -9.51
N PRO A 253 -5.89 -22.50 -10.43
CA PRO A 253 -4.75 -22.17 -11.30
C PRO A 253 -5.00 -20.95 -12.19
N THR A 254 -6.25 -20.73 -12.57
CA THR A 254 -6.71 -19.54 -13.30
C THR A 254 -8.13 -19.16 -12.80
N PRO A 255 -8.61 -17.95 -13.05
CA PRO A 255 -9.95 -17.53 -12.66
C PRO A 255 -11.11 -18.37 -13.26
N SER A 256 -10.83 -19.14 -14.31
CA SER A 256 -11.82 -19.99 -14.97
C SER A 256 -11.67 -21.48 -14.61
N ALA A 257 -10.61 -21.85 -13.89
CA ALA A 257 -10.34 -23.23 -13.52
C ALA A 257 -11.08 -23.62 -12.23
N LYS A 258 -11.40 -24.90 -12.07
CA LYS A 258 -11.95 -25.44 -10.83
C LYS A 258 -10.94 -25.31 -9.71
N PRO A 259 -11.27 -24.70 -8.57
CA PRO A 259 -10.36 -24.57 -7.45
C PRO A 259 -10.16 -25.91 -6.75
N LYS A 260 -8.96 -26.06 -6.15
CA LYS A 260 -8.63 -27.18 -5.26
C LYS A 260 -8.51 -26.64 -3.84
N ARG A 261 -9.02 -27.39 -2.87
CA ARG A 261 -8.87 -27.09 -1.44
C ARG A 261 -7.39 -27.13 -1.07
N LEU A 262 -6.92 -26.08 -0.39
CA LEU A 262 -5.55 -25.98 0.09
C LEU A 262 -5.48 -26.27 1.60
N THR A 263 -6.30 -25.59 2.41
CA THR A 263 -6.37 -25.85 3.86
C THR A 263 -7.45 -26.87 4.18
N GLU A 264 -7.19 -27.69 5.20
CA GLU A 264 -8.13 -28.69 5.68
C GLU A 264 -8.06 -28.77 7.21
N ASN A 265 -8.97 -28.06 7.86
CA ASN A 265 -9.01 -27.95 9.32
C ASN A 265 -10.44 -27.59 9.79
N LYS A 266 -10.63 -27.42 11.11
CA LYS A 266 -11.94 -27.04 11.71
C LYS A 266 -12.10 -25.53 11.93
N SER A 267 -11.10 -24.75 11.58
CA SER A 267 -11.07 -23.29 11.78
C SER A 267 -11.67 -22.55 10.60
N ASN A 268 -11.89 -21.26 10.76
CA ASN A 268 -12.39 -20.40 9.71
C ASN A 268 -11.24 -19.53 9.17
N GLU A 269 -10.96 -19.63 7.88
CA GLU A 269 -10.00 -18.78 7.20
C GLU A 269 -10.72 -17.63 6.48
N SER A 270 -10.05 -16.48 6.41
CA SER A 270 -10.53 -15.27 5.73
C SER A 270 -9.38 -14.38 5.29
N GLY A 271 -9.68 -13.37 4.44
CA GLY A 271 -8.77 -12.31 4.07
C GLY A 271 -7.44 -12.80 3.47
N PRO A 272 -7.46 -13.62 2.40
CA PRO A 272 -6.23 -14.07 1.77
C PRO A 272 -5.46 -12.89 1.19
N CYS A 273 -4.13 -12.89 1.39
CA CYS A 273 -3.24 -11.84 0.90
C CYS A 273 -1.94 -12.46 0.39
N TRP A 274 -1.66 -12.30 -0.91
CA TRP A 274 -0.41 -12.73 -1.54
C TRP A 274 0.73 -11.76 -1.25
N SER A 275 1.93 -12.29 -1.09
CA SER A 275 3.15 -11.48 -1.13
C SER A 275 3.37 -10.88 -2.53
N SER A 276 4.11 -9.78 -2.61
CA SER A 276 4.39 -9.09 -3.88
C SER A 276 5.15 -9.94 -4.90
N ASP A 277 5.91 -10.94 -4.43
CA ASP A 277 6.59 -11.93 -5.26
C ASP A 277 5.72 -13.16 -5.60
N GLY A 278 4.49 -13.24 -5.09
CA GLY A 278 3.53 -14.30 -5.33
C GLY A 278 3.87 -15.66 -4.69
N ARG A 279 4.89 -15.73 -3.84
CA ARG A 279 5.40 -16.99 -3.27
C ARG A 279 4.82 -17.34 -1.91
N ARG A 280 4.26 -16.35 -1.20
CA ARG A 280 3.72 -16.50 0.15
C ARG A 280 2.27 -16.06 0.18
N LEU A 281 1.47 -16.74 1.00
CA LEU A 281 0.06 -16.41 1.22
C LEU A 281 -0.19 -16.28 2.71
N ILE A 282 -0.76 -15.15 3.12
CA ILE A 282 -1.24 -14.92 4.49
C ILE A 282 -2.75 -14.98 4.51
N VAL A 283 -3.29 -15.53 5.59
CA VAL A 283 -4.72 -15.51 5.90
C VAL A 283 -4.94 -15.13 7.36
N THR A 284 -6.14 -14.73 7.68
CA THR A 284 -6.64 -14.70 9.05
C THR A 284 -7.31 -16.03 9.36
N SER A 285 -6.97 -16.66 10.49
CA SER A 285 -7.63 -17.88 10.99
C SER A 285 -7.90 -17.83 12.48
N ASP A 286 -9.00 -18.43 12.92
CA ASP A 286 -9.39 -18.58 14.33
C ASP A 286 -8.90 -19.90 14.96
N SER A 287 -7.92 -20.57 14.35
CA SER A 287 -7.42 -21.89 14.78
C SER A 287 -6.93 -21.98 16.23
N ARG A 288 -6.71 -20.85 16.88
CA ARG A 288 -6.39 -20.75 18.33
C ARG A 288 -7.47 -20.00 19.12
N GLY A 289 -8.71 -20.04 18.65
CA GLY A 289 -9.90 -19.49 19.31
C GLY A 289 -10.21 -18.04 18.97
N LYS A 290 -9.21 -17.20 18.66
CA LYS A 290 -9.40 -15.81 18.19
C LYS A 290 -8.67 -15.58 16.88
N PRO A 291 -9.19 -14.68 16.01
CA PRO A 291 -8.58 -14.39 14.73
C PRO A 291 -7.12 -13.93 14.85
N GLN A 292 -6.22 -14.59 14.16
CA GLN A 292 -4.79 -14.29 14.08
C GLN A 292 -4.31 -14.42 12.65
N LEU A 293 -3.14 -13.86 12.34
CA LEU A 293 -2.51 -13.98 11.03
C LEU A 293 -1.68 -15.26 10.94
N TYR A 294 -1.85 -15.96 9.84
CA TYR A 294 -1.10 -17.19 9.54
C TYR A 294 -0.55 -17.14 8.10
N GLU A 295 0.66 -17.61 7.95
CA GLU A 295 1.20 -17.96 6.64
C GLU A 295 0.75 -19.37 6.29
N VAL A 296 0.25 -19.55 5.06
CA VAL A 296 -0.23 -20.83 4.54
C VAL A 296 0.85 -21.46 3.69
N SER A 297 1.23 -22.69 3.99
CA SER A 297 2.10 -23.48 3.12
C SER A 297 1.35 -23.82 1.83
N LEU A 298 1.84 -23.36 0.68
CA LEU A 298 1.21 -23.60 -0.63
C LEU A 298 1.30 -25.06 -1.07
N SER A 299 2.20 -25.85 -0.49
CA SER A 299 2.37 -27.27 -0.80
C SER A 299 1.54 -28.19 0.09
N THR A 300 1.40 -27.85 1.39
CA THR A 300 0.75 -28.72 2.40
C THR A 300 -0.55 -28.17 2.95
N GLY A 301 -0.84 -26.87 2.78
CA GLY A 301 -1.98 -26.21 3.40
C GLY A 301 -1.83 -25.93 4.89
N SER A 302 -0.69 -26.28 5.50
CA SER A 302 -0.48 -26.05 6.93
C SER A 302 -0.38 -24.57 7.27
N LEU A 303 -0.87 -24.20 8.45
CA LEU A 303 -0.92 -22.84 8.96
C LEU A 303 0.22 -22.58 9.95
N THR A 304 1.08 -21.61 9.66
CA THR A 304 2.12 -21.13 10.57
C THR A 304 1.76 -19.76 11.10
N ARG A 305 1.55 -19.63 12.42
CA ARG A 305 1.16 -18.35 13.04
C ARG A 305 2.25 -17.30 12.90
N ILE A 306 1.87 -16.08 12.47
CA ILE A 306 2.74 -14.91 12.49
C ILE A 306 2.69 -14.30 13.89
N ALA A 307 3.85 -14.27 14.56
CA ALA A 307 3.96 -13.77 15.95
C ALA A 307 4.02 -12.25 15.98
N THR A 308 2.91 -11.58 15.70
CA THR A 308 2.80 -10.11 15.72
C THR A 308 2.98 -9.53 17.12
N ASN A 309 2.67 -10.29 18.16
CA ASN A 309 2.81 -9.95 19.59
C ASN A 309 2.10 -8.63 20.00
N VAL A 310 1.02 -8.26 19.30
CA VAL A 310 0.25 -7.03 19.55
C VAL A 310 -1.02 -7.32 20.32
N SER A 311 -1.80 -8.27 19.84
CA SER A 311 -3.15 -8.53 20.34
C SER A 311 -3.54 -9.98 20.13
N SER A 312 -4.54 -10.45 20.90
CA SER A 312 -5.20 -11.73 20.65
C SER A 312 -6.14 -11.71 19.44
N HIS A 313 -6.33 -10.56 18.79
CA HIS A 313 -7.18 -10.40 17.63
C HIS A 313 -6.44 -9.55 16.58
N CYS A 314 -5.91 -10.22 15.55
CA CYS A 314 -5.20 -9.61 14.42
C CYS A 314 -5.78 -10.14 13.11
N THR A 315 -6.11 -9.24 12.17
CA THR A 315 -6.84 -9.56 10.93
C THR A 315 -6.37 -8.69 9.76
N GLU A 316 -6.86 -8.99 8.56
CA GLU A 316 -6.81 -8.08 7.41
C GLU A 316 -5.38 -7.67 7.03
N ALA A 317 -4.51 -8.67 6.84
CA ALA A 317 -3.15 -8.42 6.39
C ALA A 317 -3.11 -7.82 4.98
N SER A 318 -2.22 -6.86 4.76
CA SER A 318 -1.87 -6.33 3.44
C SER A 318 -0.36 -6.37 3.28
N TRP A 319 0.12 -6.97 2.21
CA TRP A 319 1.56 -7.09 1.97
C TRP A 319 2.11 -5.80 1.33
N ASN A 320 3.27 -5.35 1.80
CA ASN A 320 3.95 -4.22 1.20
C ASN A 320 4.45 -4.62 -0.21
N PRO A 321 4.07 -3.88 -1.27
CA PRO A 321 4.42 -4.26 -2.63
C PRO A 321 5.91 -4.06 -2.96
N PHE A 322 6.59 -3.19 -2.22
CA PHE A 322 7.99 -2.82 -2.44
C PHE A 322 8.96 -3.62 -1.55
N ASP A 323 8.54 -3.92 -0.31
CA ASP A 323 9.33 -4.68 0.67
C ASP A 323 8.54 -5.90 1.15
N SER A 324 8.87 -7.07 0.61
CA SER A 324 8.22 -8.34 0.97
C SER A 324 8.48 -8.80 2.42
N SER A 325 9.33 -8.11 3.16
CA SER A 325 9.52 -8.34 4.60
C SER A 325 8.53 -7.59 5.49
N ARG A 326 7.63 -6.78 4.93
CA ARG A 326 6.69 -5.93 5.68
C ARG A 326 5.24 -6.23 5.31
N ILE A 327 4.39 -6.26 6.33
CA ILE A 327 2.93 -6.29 6.17
C ILE A 327 2.29 -5.23 7.06
N SER A 328 1.16 -4.67 6.65
CA SER A 328 0.24 -3.98 7.54
C SER A 328 -0.92 -4.88 7.92
N PHE A 329 -1.54 -4.64 9.07
CA PHE A 329 -2.66 -5.44 9.56
C PHE A 329 -3.50 -4.68 10.58
N THR A 330 -4.73 -5.11 10.76
CA THR A 330 -5.66 -4.60 11.78
C THR A 330 -5.51 -5.40 13.08
N ALA A 331 -5.36 -4.73 14.22
CA ALA A 331 -5.34 -5.38 15.55
C ALA A 331 -6.28 -4.69 16.53
N ALA A 332 -6.90 -5.49 17.40
CA ALA A 332 -7.75 -4.99 18.49
C ALA A 332 -6.88 -4.51 19.66
N VAL A 333 -6.91 -3.21 19.96
CA VAL A 333 -6.17 -2.58 21.06
C VAL A 333 -6.99 -1.43 21.66
N GLY A 334 -6.90 -1.22 22.98
CA GLY A 334 -7.52 -0.08 23.65
C GLY A 334 -9.05 0.01 23.49
N GLY A 335 -9.74 -1.11 23.35
CA GLY A 335 -11.20 -1.15 23.14
C GLY A 335 -11.64 -0.86 21.69
N GLY A 336 -10.72 -0.70 20.75
CA GLY A 336 -10.97 -0.47 19.33
C GLY A 336 -10.06 -1.28 18.42
N PHE A 337 -10.00 -0.89 17.17
CA PHE A 337 -9.10 -1.48 16.17
C PHE A 337 -8.14 -0.43 15.64
N GLN A 338 -6.87 -0.80 15.47
CA GLN A 338 -5.84 0.08 14.91
C GLN A 338 -5.00 -0.66 13.88
N ILE A 339 -4.37 0.11 12.99
CA ILE A 339 -3.46 -0.44 11.98
C ILE A 339 -2.06 -0.54 12.57
N PHE A 340 -1.45 -1.68 12.38
CA PHE A 340 -0.07 -1.98 12.72
C PHE A 340 0.71 -2.41 11.47
N GLU A 341 2.00 -2.23 11.53
CA GLU A 341 2.97 -2.83 10.62
C GLU A 341 3.73 -3.92 11.34
N TYR A 342 4.03 -5.04 10.67
CA TYR A 342 4.92 -6.08 11.17
C TYR A 342 6.08 -6.28 10.17
N SER A 343 7.29 -6.37 10.68
CA SER A 343 8.48 -6.70 9.91
C SER A 343 8.93 -8.12 10.21
N PHE A 344 9.00 -8.96 9.17
CA PHE A 344 9.54 -10.32 9.27
C PHE A 344 11.04 -10.34 9.60
N ASN A 345 11.79 -9.32 9.15
CA ASN A 345 13.23 -9.21 9.41
C ASN A 345 13.53 -8.95 10.88
N SER A 346 12.87 -7.95 11.48
CA SER A 346 13.07 -7.60 12.90
C SER A 346 12.18 -8.39 13.85
N ARG A 347 11.12 -9.06 13.34
CA ARG A 347 10.05 -9.72 14.12
C ARG A 347 9.36 -8.78 15.11
N LYS A 348 9.26 -7.49 14.75
CA LYS A 348 8.63 -6.45 15.57
C LYS A 348 7.42 -5.85 14.87
N SER A 349 6.45 -5.43 15.68
CA SER A 349 5.29 -4.65 15.24
C SER A 349 5.43 -3.19 15.64
N LYS A 350 4.97 -2.30 14.75
CA LYS A 350 4.88 -0.85 14.96
C LYS A 350 3.44 -0.42 14.79
N GLN A 351 2.89 0.33 15.75
CA GLN A 351 1.55 0.90 15.61
C GLN A 351 1.59 2.09 14.65
N LEU A 352 0.71 2.08 13.64
CA LEU A 352 0.62 3.13 12.62
C LEU A 352 -0.50 4.13 12.91
N THR A 353 -1.65 3.67 13.40
CA THR A 353 -2.79 4.55 13.72
C THR A 353 -3.08 4.55 15.21
N LYS A 354 -3.58 5.67 15.72
CA LYS A 354 -3.94 5.88 17.13
C LYS A 354 -5.19 6.75 17.20
N GLY A 355 -5.89 6.70 18.31
CA GLY A 355 -7.03 7.58 18.59
C GLY A 355 -8.31 6.81 18.88
N VAL A 356 -9.42 7.55 18.94
CA VAL A 356 -10.75 7.01 19.32
C VAL A 356 -11.50 6.37 18.15
N SER A 357 -11.15 6.74 16.92
CA SER A 357 -11.68 6.09 15.72
C SER A 357 -10.98 4.76 15.47
N HIS A 358 -11.69 3.81 14.85
CA HIS A 358 -11.09 2.56 14.44
C HIS A 358 -10.35 2.71 13.11
N GLY A 359 -9.12 2.20 13.03
CA GLY A 359 -8.40 1.99 11.77
C GLY A 359 -8.56 0.53 11.32
N LEU A 360 -9.05 0.31 10.11
CA LEU A 360 -9.44 -1.00 9.56
C LEU A 360 -8.95 -1.15 8.12
N GLN A 361 -8.68 -2.37 7.68
CA GLN A 361 -8.58 -2.73 6.27
C GLN A 361 -7.57 -1.88 5.48
N SER A 362 -6.33 -1.88 5.95
CA SER A 362 -5.25 -1.15 5.27
C SER A 362 -4.85 -1.82 3.96
N THR A 363 -4.47 -1.02 2.98
CA THR A 363 -3.81 -1.43 1.75
C THR A 363 -2.61 -0.55 1.48
N TRP A 364 -1.48 -1.15 1.09
CA TRP A 364 -0.28 -0.42 0.71
C TRP A 364 -0.45 0.22 -0.67
N LEU A 365 0.16 1.39 -0.86
CA LEU A 365 0.33 1.99 -2.17
C LEU A 365 1.62 1.50 -2.84
N ASN A 366 1.77 1.80 -4.12
CA ASN A 366 2.86 1.32 -4.97
C ASN A 366 4.27 1.67 -4.46
N ASP A 367 4.39 2.78 -3.73
CA ASP A 367 5.66 3.26 -3.18
C ASP A 367 6.16 2.46 -1.96
N GLY A 368 5.33 1.58 -1.41
CA GLY A 368 5.66 0.81 -0.20
C GLY A 368 5.84 1.65 1.06
N ARG A 369 5.49 2.93 1.01
CA ARG A 369 5.60 3.91 2.08
C ARG A 369 4.24 4.37 2.61
N HIS A 370 3.28 4.60 1.73
CA HIS A 370 1.94 5.05 2.10
C HIS A 370 0.96 3.88 2.18
N ILE A 371 0.03 3.97 3.11
CA ILE A 371 -1.14 3.09 3.21
C ILE A 371 -2.42 3.90 3.07
N ILE A 372 -3.45 3.28 2.47
CA ILE A 372 -4.83 3.72 2.59
C ILE A 372 -5.51 2.77 3.58
N TYR A 373 -6.35 3.31 4.47
CA TYR A 373 -7.12 2.50 5.40
C TYR A 373 -8.53 3.06 5.60
N THR A 374 -9.44 2.24 6.08
CA THR A 374 -10.78 2.65 6.49
C THR A 374 -10.74 3.20 7.91
N GLU A 375 -11.03 4.47 8.10
CA GLU A 375 -11.34 5.03 9.41
C GLU A 375 -12.84 4.88 9.67
N ARG A 376 -13.21 4.28 10.81
CA ARG A 376 -14.59 4.19 11.29
C ARG A 376 -14.72 4.97 12.59
N SER A 377 -15.54 6.02 12.57
CA SER A 377 -15.83 6.83 13.75
C SER A 377 -16.70 6.04 14.77
N SER A 378 -16.76 6.52 16.00
CA SER A 378 -17.66 5.99 17.04
C SER A 378 -19.14 6.05 16.65
N LYS A 379 -19.52 6.99 15.78
CA LYS A 379 -20.89 7.12 15.22
C LYS A 379 -21.14 6.21 14.01
N GLY A 380 -20.16 5.39 13.60
CA GLY A 380 -20.28 4.45 12.49
C GLY A 380 -20.04 5.03 11.10
N SER A 381 -19.74 6.32 10.95
CA SER A 381 -19.32 6.88 9.66
C SER A 381 -17.95 6.34 9.24
N MET A 382 -17.78 6.08 7.94
CA MET A 382 -16.55 5.51 7.39
C MET A 382 -15.98 6.40 6.30
N ARG A 383 -14.65 6.55 6.30
CA ARG A 383 -13.93 7.27 5.25
C ARG A 383 -12.57 6.62 4.98
N LEU A 384 -12.05 6.85 3.79
CA LEU A 384 -10.71 6.40 3.42
C LEU A 384 -9.69 7.47 3.80
N MET A 385 -8.69 7.04 4.54
CA MET A 385 -7.57 7.86 5.00
C MET A 385 -6.29 7.40 4.33
N ILE A 386 -5.38 8.33 4.05
CA ILE A 386 -4.01 8.03 3.63
C ILE A 386 -3.04 8.40 4.76
N LEU A 387 -2.04 7.55 4.99
CA LEU A 387 -1.01 7.75 6.00
C LEU A 387 0.37 7.42 5.42
N ASP A 388 1.33 8.31 5.62
CA ASP A 388 2.75 8.03 5.42
C ASP A 388 3.29 7.26 6.64
N THR A 389 3.78 6.04 6.45
CA THR A 389 4.23 5.18 7.54
C THR A 389 5.67 5.46 7.97
N GLU A 390 6.42 6.23 7.18
CA GLU A 390 7.85 6.53 7.39
C GLU A 390 8.09 7.93 7.93
N LEU A 391 7.19 8.88 7.67
CA LEU A 391 7.29 10.23 8.20
C LEU A 391 7.00 10.23 9.71
N GLU A 392 7.94 10.67 10.51
CA GLU A 392 7.77 10.78 11.96
C GLU A 392 6.68 11.80 12.29
N GLY A 393 5.75 11.43 13.17
CA GLY A 393 4.61 12.29 13.54
C GLY A 393 3.57 12.49 12.45
N ALA A 394 3.62 11.70 11.35
CA ALA A 394 2.64 11.79 10.27
C ALA A 394 1.20 11.70 10.79
N GLN A 395 0.37 12.63 10.34
CA GLN A 395 -1.07 12.61 10.58
C GLN A 395 -1.78 12.05 9.35
N ALA A 396 -2.71 11.14 9.57
CA ALA A 396 -3.52 10.62 8.48
C ALA A 396 -4.39 11.72 7.89
N LYS A 397 -4.51 11.73 6.56
CA LYS A 397 -5.31 12.70 5.80
C LYS A 397 -6.48 12.01 5.13
N SER A 398 -7.64 12.69 5.12
CA SER A 398 -8.80 12.17 4.39
C SER A 398 -8.59 12.26 2.89
N LEU A 399 -8.87 11.18 2.16
CA LEU A 399 -8.79 11.17 0.69
C LEU A 399 -9.97 11.87 0.03
N HIS A 400 -11.13 11.91 0.69
CA HIS A 400 -12.38 12.38 0.10
C HIS A 400 -13.26 13.16 1.10
N GLY A 401 -14.20 13.94 0.55
CA GLY A 401 -15.24 14.60 1.31
C GLY A 401 -16.50 13.74 1.50
N ALA A 402 -17.51 14.31 2.16
CA ALA A 402 -18.78 13.64 2.46
C ALA A 402 -19.61 13.26 1.21
N ASN A 403 -19.35 13.92 0.10
CA ASN A 403 -20.01 13.66 -1.20
C ASN A 403 -19.68 12.28 -1.81
N PHE A 404 -18.76 11.52 -1.22
CA PHE A 404 -18.45 10.13 -1.60
C PHE A 404 -19.25 9.10 -0.79
N GLY A 405 -20.01 9.51 0.21
CA GLY A 405 -20.71 8.63 1.16
C GLY A 405 -19.78 7.95 2.14
N ASN A 406 -20.23 6.88 2.79
CA ASN A 406 -19.41 6.05 3.66
C ASN A 406 -18.53 5.12 2.82
N CYS A 407 -17.22 5.39 2.80
CA CYS A 407 -16.25 4.65 2.00
C CYS A 407 -15.44 3.68 2.85
N SER A 408 -15.20 2.47 2.34
CA SER A 408 -14.42 1.42 3.04
C SER A 408 -13.81 0.41 2.07
N GLN A 409 -12.95 -0.49 2.58
CA GLN A 409 -12.36 -1.62 1.84
C GLN A 409 -11.68 -1.17 0.54
N ALA A 410 -10.74 -0.23 0.63
CA ALA A 410 -9.96 0.18 -0.52
C ALA A 410 -9.04 -0.95 -0.99
N SER A 411 -8.97 -1.15 -2.29
CA SER A 411 -7.95 -1.96 -2.95
C SER A 411 -7.27 -1.09 -4.01
N PHE A 412 -5.94 -1.12 -4.01
CA PHE A 412 -5.13 -0.26 -4.86
C PHE A 412 -4.52 -1.03 -6.02
N TYR A 413 -4.47 -0.40 -7.17
CA TYR A 413 -3.80 -0.88 -8.38
C TYR A 413 -2.97 0.25 -8.99
N TYR A 414 -1.74 -0.04 -9.38
CA TYR A 414 -0.90 0.86 -10.14
C TYR A 414 -0.63 0.28 -11.53
N PRO A 415 -0.94 1.00 -12.63
CA PRO A 415 -0.64 0.54 -13.98
C PRO A 415 0.89 0.55 -14.19
N ASN A 416 1.44 -0.56 -14.68
CA ASN A 416 2.86 -0.69 -15.01
C ASN A 416 3.14 -0.12 -16.40
#